data_56b0c4cc75e5c8d51a602e2da90536b9
#
_entry.id   56b0c4cc75e5c8d51a602e2da90536b9
#
_cell.length_a   1.000
_cell.length_b   1.000
_cell.length_c   1.000
_cell.angle_alpha   90.00
_cell.angle_beta   90.00
_cell.angle_gamma   90.00
#
_symmetry.space_group_name_H-M   'P 1'
#
loop_
_entity.id
_entity.type
_entity.pdbx_description
1 polymer ?
#
loop_
_entity_poly.entity_id
_entity_poly.type
_entity_poly.pdbx_seq_one_letter_code
_entity_poly.pdbx_strand_id
1 'polypeptide(L)'
;MAVQVGFHTLIEDQPGDQWRALFVRMWPGYRSWFLRSGAVGRPSYLESRRAMREHMPELVPTWERLVELAGGGDVEARFLSLWCPPPYIAGCSQAVWVDPKGIDAPALLRNYDFAPGLLEGTWLATRWRGQRVVAMGDCIWGALDGMNESGLAASLSFGGRTVSGTGFGIPLVLRYVLEVAQTTADAIKLLQRVPVSMCYSVTLLDRAGDWATVFVSPDRPVEVTRRNVVTNFQNSVEWPEHARATHAPERKERLQAQVDGPGTLEEAVQALLQPPLFQSAYLRGYGTLYSAVYRPQTGGIELLWPGERWAQSVDAFAEGQREVVYVPAPPV
;
A
#
# COMPACT_ATOMS: atom_id res chain seq x y z
N MET A 1 -9.29 -26.13 2.67
CA MET A 1 -9.82 -25.49 3.89
C MET A 1 -9.96 -24.01 3.58
N ALA A 2 -11.02 -23.35 4.06
CA ALA A 2 -11.17 -21.90 3.95
C ALA A 2 -10.12 -21.20 4.84
N VAL A 3 -9.63 -20.04 4.39
CA VAL A 3 -8.70 -19.20 5.15
C VAL A 3 -9.50 -17.99 5.66
N GLN A 4 -9.42 -17.72 6.96
CA GLN A 4 -10.10 -16.59 7.60
C GLN A 4 -9.09 -15.50 7.95
N VAL A 5 -9.43 -14.25 7.63
CA VAL A 5 -8.60 -13.08 7.94
C VAL A 5 -9.47 -11.99 8.54
N GLY A 6 -9.03 -11.45 9.67
CA GLY A 6 -9.68 -10.33 10.33
C GLY A 6 -9.17 -8.99 9.78
N PHE A 7 -10.12 -8.08 9.55
CA PHE A 7 -9.85 -6.66 9.29
C PHE A 7 -10.44 -5.84 10.44
N HIS A 8 -9.71 -4.85 10.91
CA HIS A 8 -10.17 -3.98 12.00
C HIS A 8 -9.67 -2.56 11.78
N THR A 9 -10.46 -1.60 12.23
CA THR A 9 -10.04 -0.20 12.27
C THR A 9 -9.20 0.07 13.52
N LEU A 10 -8.22 0.98 13.39
CA LEU A 10 -7.54 1.61 14.50
C LEU A 10 -7.60 3.13 14.28
N ILE A 11 -8.17 3.85 15.25
CA ILE A 11 -8.35 5.30 15.18
C ILE A 11 -7.57 5.93 16.33
N GLU A 12 -6.49 6.66 16.00
CA GLU A 12 -5.64 7.25 17.01
C GLU A 12 -4.97 8.53 16.49
N ASP A 13 -5.44 9.69 16.94
CA ASP A 13 -4.99 11.00 16.44
C ASP A 13 -3.54 11.31 16.80
N GLN A 14 -3.00 10.75 17.87
CA GLN A 14 -1.58 10.81 18.23
C GLN A 14 -1.09 9.41 18.58
N PRO A 15 0.19 9.08 18.29
CA PRO A 15 0.72 7.76 18.63
C PRO A 15 0.59 7.45 20.12
N GLY A 16 -0.15 6.38 20.48
CA GLY A 16 -0.49 6.06 21.85
C GLY A 16 -0.71 4.56 22.10
N ASP A 17 -1.62 4.25 23.01
CA ASP A 17 -1.81 2.88 23.53
C ASP A 17 -2.41 1.92 22.51
N GLN A 18 -3.28 2.38 21.58
CA GLN A 18 -3.84 1.53 20.55
C GLN A 18 -2.76 1.07 19.56
N TRP A 19 -1.92 2.01 19.10
CA TRP A 19 -0.79 1.67 18.26
C TRP A 19 0.21 0.77 19.01
N ARG A 20 0.47 1.03 20.28
CA ARG A 20 1.32 0.18 21.13
C ARG A 20 0.79 -1.26 21.20
N ALA A 21 -0.51 -1.43 21.36
CA ALA A 21 -1.14 -2.76 21.38
C ALA A 21 -0.98 -3.47 20.01
N LEU A 22 -1.15 -2.75 18.91
CA LEU A 22 -0.86 -3.24 17.56
C LEU A 22 0.61 -3.69 17.45
N PHE A 23 1.55 -2.84 17.88
CA PHE A 23 2.98 -3.15 17.86
C PHE A 23 3.27 -4.45 18.63
N VAL A 24 2.83 -4.57 19.87
CA VAL A 24 3.05 -5.76 20.71
C VAL A 24 2.52 -7.03 20.04
N ARG A 25 1.36 -6.95 19.40
CA ARG A 25 0.74 -8.07 18.69
C ARG A 25 1.54 -8.49 17.46
N MET A 26 2.02 -7.53 16.65
CA MET A 26 2.61 -7.80 15.35
C MET A 26 4.14 -7.99 15.42
N TRP A 27 4.79 -7.42 16.43
CA TRP A 27 6.24 -7.38 16.55
C TRP A 27 6.94 -8.74 16.49
N PRO A 28 6.46 -9.82 17.12
CA PRO A 28 7.14 -11.13 17.03
C PRO A 28 7.32 -11.60 15.58
N GLY A 29 6.31 -11.45 14.74
CA GLY A 29 6.36 -11.80 13.32
C GLY A 29 7.33 -10.90 12.54
N TYR A 30 7.19 -9.59 12.71
CA TYR A 30 8.06 -8.61 12.05
C TYR A 30 9.51 -8.70 12.50
N ARG A 31 9.76 -8.95 13.78
CA ARG A 31 11.12 -9.16 14.29
C ARG A 31 11.78 -10.36 13.64
N SER A 32 11.06 -11.47 13.51
CA SER A 32 11.56 -12.67 12.82
C SER A 32 11.88 -12.39 11.36
N TRP A 33 10.98 -11.71 10.63
CA TRP A 33 11.20 -11.30 9.25
C TRP A 33 12.38 -10.33 9.12
N PHE A 34 12.43 -9.29 9.95
CA PHE A 34 13.47 -8.25 9.89
C PHE A 34 14.87 -8.81 10.16
N LEU A 35 14.98 -9.74 11.10
CA LEU A 35 16.25 -10.34 11.51
C LEU A 35 16.59 -11.68 10.81
N ARG A 36 15.84 -12.07 9.78
CA ARG A 36 16.02 -13.37 9.10
C ARG A 36 17.45 -13.61 8.54
N SER A 37 18.18 -12.53 8.23
CA SER A 37 19.59 -12.58 7.78
C SER A 37 20.56 -12.13 8.86
N GLY A 38 20.14 -12.13 10.13
CA GLY A 38 20.91 -11.65 11.28
C GLY A 38 20.87 -10.13 11.48
N ALA A 39 21.12 -9.67 12.69
CA ALA A 39 21.09 -8.25 13.03
C ALA A 39 22.24 -7.46 12.40
N VAL A 40 23.40 -8.10 12.20
CA VAL A 40 24.62 -7.49 11.61
C VAL A 40 24.38 -7.12 10.12
N GLY A 41 23.53 -7.86 9.43
CA GLY A 41 23.18 -7.58 8.03
C GLY A 41 22.17 -6.42 7.85
N ARG A 42 21.74 -5.76 8.93
CA ARG A 42 20.83 -4.61 8.89
C ARG A 42 21.57 -3.32 9.20
N PRO A 43 21.14 -2.16 8.65
CA PRO A 43 21.72 -0.87 9.01
C PRO A 43 21.66 -0.65 10.53
N SER A 44 22.64 0.05 11.06
CA SER A 44 22.67 0.42 12.47
C SER A 44 21.57 1.46 12.81
N TYR A 45 21.35 1.67 14.11
CA TYR A 45 20.45 2.74 14.57
C TYR A 45 20.90 4.12 14.06
N LEU A 46 22.20 4.40 14.08
CA LEU A 46 22.71 5.70 13.62
C LEU A 46 22.51 5.92 12.12
N GLU A 47 22.69 4.89 11.29
CA GLU A 47 22.41 4.93 9.86
C GLU A 47 20.91 5.12 9.61
N SER A 48 20.07 4.37 10.30
CA SER A 48 18.61 4.49 10.20
C SER A 48 18.11 5.89 10.59
N ARG A 49 18.60 6.41 11.72
CA ARG A 49 18.27 7.75 12.20
C ARG A 49 18.75 8.85 11.25
N ARG A 50 19.97 8.69 10.71
CA ARG A 50 20.50 9.63 9.72
C ARG A 50 19.65 9.63 8.47
N ALA A 51 19.28 8.47 7.92
CA ALA A 51 18.44 8.35 6.76
C ALA A 51 17.04 9.00 6.97
N MET A 52 16.42 8.75 8.13
CA MET A 52 15.14 9.41 8.49
C MET A 52 15.27 10.93 8.48
N ARG A 53 16.32 11.49 9.11
CA ARG A 53 16.55 12.94 9.17
C ARG A 53 16.88 13.56 7.81
N GLU A 54 17.57 12.85 6.95
CA GLU A 54 17.97 13.33 5.63
C GLU A 54 16.82 13.31 4.64
N HIS A 55 16.01 12.24 4.63
CA HIS A 55 15.03 12.00 3.58
C HIS A 55 13.57 12.22 3.99
N MET A 56 13.24 12.01 5.27
CA MET A 56 11.88 12.16 5.81
C MET A 56 11.89 12.93 7.14
N PRO A 57 12.50 14.14 7.19
CA PRO A 57 12.65 14.88 8.45
C PRO A 57 11.32 15.15 9.15
N GLU A 58 10.25 15.30 8.39
CA GLU A 58 8.91 15.55 8.91
C GLU A 58 8.33 14.36 9.69
N LEU A 59 8.75 13.13 9.41
CA LEU A 59 8.32 11.94 10.15
C LEU A 59 9.19 11.65 11.39
N VAL A 60 10.34 12.31 11.57
CA VAL A 60 11.25 12.02 12.67
C VAL A 60 10.58 12.10 14.05
N PRO A 61 9.78 13.15 14.38
CA PRO A 61 9.11 13.21 15.67
C PRO A 61 8.13 12.04 15.91
N THR A 62 7.37 11.67 14.87
CA THR A 62 6.47 10.52 14.94
C THR A 62 7.25 9.21 15.13
N TRP A 63 8.29 8.99 14.34
CA TRP A 63 9.15 7.82 14.47
C TRP A 63 9.79 7.70 15.86
N GLU A 64 10.35 8.79 16.40
CA GLU A 64 10.94 8.82 17.76
C GLU A 64 9.87 8.46 18.82
N ARG A 65 8.65 8.99 18.68
CA ARG A 65 7.54 8.63 19.58
C ARG A 65 7.12 7.16 19.47
N LEU A 66 7.03 6.62 18.26
CA LEU A 66 6.72 5.21 18.03
C LEU A 66 7.82 4.29 18.61
N VAL A 67 9.07 4.67 18.48
CA VAL A 67 10.22 3.95 19.10
C VAL A 67 10.09 3.92 20.63
N GLU A 68 9.72 5.03 21.27
CA GLU A 68 9.47 5.07 22.72
C GLU A 68 8.34 4.11 23.12
N LEU A 69 7.20 4.16 22.40
CA LEU A 69 6.06 3.28 22.65
C LEU A 69 6.39 1.80 22.41
N ALA A 70 7.31 1.51 21.49
CA ALA A 70 7.83 0.17 21.23
C ALA A 70 8.82 -0.33 22.30
N GLY A 71 9.16 0.49 23.30
CA GLY A 71 10.09 0.15 24.38
C GLY A 71 11.51 0.70 24.22
N GLY A 72 11.78 1.52 23.21
CA GLY A 72 13.05 2.23 23.03
C GLY A 72 14.23 1.35 22.58
N GLY A 73 13.98 0.13 22.10
CA GLY A 73 15.03 -0.81 21.72
C GLY A 73 15.72 -0.44 20.38
N ASP A 74 16.98 -0.84 20.24
CA ASP A 74 17.75 -0.62 19.00
C ASP A 74 17.12 -1.31 17.79
N VAL A 75 16.70 -2.55 17.93
CA VAL A 75 16.11 -3.33 16.84
C VAL A 75 14.75 -2.77 16.42
N GLU A 76 13.93 -2.35 17.38
CA GLU A 76 12.64 -1.72 17.18
C GLU A 76 12.79 -0.40 16.41
N ALA A 77 13.73 0.44 16.80
CA ALA A 77 14.01 1.70 16.13
C ALA A 77 14.47 1.51 14.68
N ARG A 78 15.34 0.54 14.44
CA ARG A 78 15.85 0.18 13.11
C ARG A 78 14.74 -0.38 12.23
N PHE A 79 13.90 -1.27 12.76
CA PHE A 79 12.74 -1.80 12.05
C PHE A 79 11.76 -0.67 11.69
N LEU A 80 11.37 0.16 12.65
CA LEU A 80 10.42 1.24 12.44
C LEU A 80 10.92 2.30 11.45
N SER A 81 12.22 2.41 11.22
CA SER A 81 12.75 3.27 10.16
C SER A 81 12.51 2.71 8.75
N LEU A 82 12.30 1.41 8.60
CA LEU A 82 12.26 0.70 7.32
C LEU A 82 13.41 1.07 6.37
N TRP A 83 14.57 1.46 6.92
CA TRP A 83 15.77 1.70 6.15
C TRP A 83 16.44 0.38 5.77
N CYS A 84 16.58 0.11 4.48
CA CYS A 84 17.09 -1.13 3.91
C CYS A 84 16.44 -2.40 4.53
N PRO A 85 15.11 -2.53 4.52
CA PRO A 85 14.44 -3.72 5.06
C PRO A 85 14.75 -4.96 4.24
N PRO A 86 14.41 -6.17 4.71
CA PRO A 86 14.39 -7.35 3.87
C PRO A 86 13.48 -7.15 2.64
N PRO A 87 13.75 -7.84 1.52
CA PRO A 87 12.88 -7.78 0.35
C PRO A 87 11.42 -8.12 0.69
N TYR A 88 10.50 -7.33 0.13
CA TYR A 88 9.06 -7.42 0.29
C TYR A 88 8.41 -7.43 -1.10
N ILE A 89 7.74 -8.53 -1.45
CA ILE A 89 7.15 -8.74 -2.77
C ILE A 89 5.68 -9.09 -2.58
N ALA A 90 4.80 -8.25 -3.10
CA ALA A 90 3.36 -8.45 -3.12
C ALA A 90 2.84 -8.41 -4.56
N GLY A 91 1.71 -9.08 -4.81
CA GLY A 91 0.95 -8.91 -6.03
C GLY A 91 -0.03 -7.76 -5.91
N CYS A 92 -0.30 -7.06 -6.99
CA CYS A 92 -1.30 -6.00 -7.00
C CYS A 92 -1.82 -5.74 -8.42
N SER A 93 -3.02 -5.20 -8.51
CA SER A 93 -3.50 -4.46 -9.67
C SER A 93 -3.99 -3.10 -9.20
N GLN A 94 -3.72 -2.05 -9.93
CA GLN A 94 -4.23 -0.73 -9.60
C GLN A 94 -4.53 0.07 -10.87
N ALA A 95 -5.55 0.92 -10.79
CA ALA A 95 -5.96 1.77 -11.88
C ALA A 95 -6.49 3.11 -11.38
N VAL A 96 -6.38 4.13 -12.23
CA VAL A 96 -7.21 5.33 -12.14
C VAL A 96 -8.30 5.22 -13.19
N TRP A 97 -9.53 5.10 -12.73
CA TRP A 97 -10.69 5.20 -13.58
C TRP A 97 -11.05 6.67 -13.77
N VAL A 98 -11.24 7.09 -15.02
CA VAL A 98 -11.69 8.43 -15.39
C VAL A 98 -12.92 8.26 -16.25
N ASP A 99 -14.02 8.93 -15.89
CA ASP A 99 -15.25 8.84 -16.66
C ASP A 99 -15.04 9.36 -18.09
N PRO A 100 -15.23 8.53 -19.12
CA PRO A 100 -15.07 8.98 -20.50
C PRO A 100 -16.08 10.06 -20.91
N LYS A 101 -17.18 10.24 -20.15
CA LYS A 101 -18.18 11.29 -20.37
C LYS A 101 -17.90 12.55 -19.56
N GLY A 102 -16.95 12.50 -18.61
CA GLY A 102 -16.61 13.63 -17.74
C GLY A 102 -17.74 14.01 -16.74
N ILE A 103 -18.67 13.10 -16.44
CA ILE A 103 -19.78 13.33 -15.51
C ILE A 103 -19.37 12.95 -14.10
N ASP A 104 -18.80 11.75 -13.95
CA ASP A 104 -18.37 11.21 -12.67
C ASP A 104 -16.91 11.57 -12.38
N ALA A 105 -16.62 11.78 -11.09
CA ALA A 105 -15.28 12.07 -10.63
C ALA A 105 -14.35 10.85 -10.77
N PRO A 106 -13.06 11.06 -11.06
CA PRO A 106 -12.07 9.99 -11.07
C PRO A 106 -11.99 9.24 -9.75
N ALA A 107 -11.67 7.94 -9.84
CA ALA A 107 -11.45 7.08 -8.68
C ALA A 107 -10.18 6.25 -8.83
N LEU A 108 -9.48 6.00 -7.71
CA LEU A 108 -8.36 5.08 -7.65
C LEU A 108 -8.86 3.71 -7.21
N LEU A 109 -8.55 2.70 -8.01
CA LEU A 109 -8.97 1.32 -7.86
C LEU A 109 -7.76 0.43 -7.56
N ARG A 110 -7.93 -0.58 -6.69
CA ARG A 110 -6.84 -1.48 -6.33
C ARG A 110 -7.31 -2.88 -5.95
N ASN A 111 -6.53 -3.91 -6.33
CA ASN A 111 -6.48 -5.23 -5.68
C ASN A 111 -5.14 -5.39 -4.98
N TYR A 112 -5.16 -5.87 -3.75
CA TYR A 112 -3.97 -6.28 -3.00
C TYR A 112 -3.91 -7.80 -2.93
N ASP A 113 -2.90 -8.38 -3.59
CA ASP A 113 -2.71 -9.83 -3.67
C ASP A 113 -1.49 -10.23 -2.85
N PHE A 114 -1.70 -11.06 -1.83
CA PHE A 114 -0.63 -11.50 -0.95
C PHE A 114 -0.97 -12.81 -0.23
N ALA A 115 -0.09 -13.24 0.68
CA ALA A 115 -0.33 -14.38 1.55
C ALA A 115 -1.27 -13.97 2.70
N PRO A 116 -2.40 -14.66 2.91
CA PRO A 116 -3.36 -14.30 3.96
C PRO A 116 -2.76 -14.22 5.36
N GLY A 117 -1.85 -15.13 5.70
CA GLY A 117 -1.20 -15.16 7.02
C GLY A 117 -0.17 -14.07 7.27
N LEU A 118 0.10 -13.19 6.29
CA LEU A 118 1.04 -12.08 6.40
C LEU A 118 0.36 -10.71 6.35
N LEU A 119 -0.97 -10.66 6.22
CA LEU A 119 -1.73 -9.40 6.24
C LEU A 119 -1.92 -8.92 7.69
N GLU A 120 -1.64 -7.66 7.96
CA GLU A 120 -1.99 -7.03 9.26
C GLU A 120 -3.50 -6.86 9.44
N GLY A 121 -4.21 -6.55 8.36
CA GLY A 121 -5.64 -6.30 8.37
C GLY A 121 -6.05 -5.06 9.18
N THR A 122 -5.12 -4.14 9.43
CA THR A 122 -5.38 -2.92 10.20
C THR A 122 -5.66 -1.76 9.27
N TRP A 123 -6.87 -1.21 9.34
CA TRP A 123 -7.25 0.01 8.64
C TRP A 123 -7.06 1.19 9.59
N LEU A 124 -5.95 1.91 9.40
CA LEU A 124 -5.40 2.88 10.35
C LEU A 124 -5.83 4.30 9.98
N ALA A 125 -6.54 4.98 10.90
CA ALA A 125 -6.90 6.38 10.79
C ALA A 125 -6.13 7.20 11.84
N THR A 126 -5.34 8.19 11.39
CA THR A 126 -4.44 8.96 12.26
C THR A 126 -4.45 10.44 11.90
N ARG A 127 -3.97 11.29 12.84
CA ARG A 127 -3.63 12.71 12.64
C ARG A 127 -2.23 13.02 13.15
N TRP A 128 -1.32 12.07 13.03
CA TRP A 128 0.00 12.13 13.68
C TRP A 128 0.83 13.35 13.30
N ARG A 129 0.54 13.95 12.15
CA ARG A 129 1.14 15.21 11.70
C ARG A 129 0.12 16.34 11.48
N GLY A 130 -1.05 16.24 12.10
CA GLY A 130 -2.11 17.23 12.00
C GLY A 130 -3.10 16.97 10.85
N GLN A 131 -2.66 16.36 9.74
CA GLN A 131 -3.51 15.92 8.63
C GLN A 131 -4.07 14.51 8.93
N ARG A 132 -5.37 14.33 8.71
CA ARG A 132 -5.95 12.97 8.82
C ARG A 132 -5.50 12.11 7.64
N VAL A 133 -5.03 10.92 7.95
CA VAL A 133 -4.67 9.88 6.99
C VAL A 133 -5.43 8.61 7.34
N VAL A 134 -6.10 8.03 6.35
CA VAL A 134 -6.74 6.72 6.46
C VAL A 134 -6.04 5.78 5.48
N ALA A 135 -5.40 4.72 5.98
CA ALA A 135 -4.61 3.82 5.17
C ALA A 135 -4.71 2.37 5.63
N MET A 136 -4.68 1.42 4.70
CA MET A 136 -4.42 0.02 5.04
C MET A 136 -2.97 -0.11 5.50
N GLY A 137 -2.80 -0.50 6.76
CA GLY A 137 -1.50 -0.59 7.42
C GLY A 137 -0.64 -1.75 6.92
N ASP A 138 0.66 -1.54 6.95
CA ASP A 138 1.68 -2.56 6.80
C ASP A 138 2.98 -2.13 7.50
N CYS A 139 3.77 -3.10 7.95
CA CYS A 139 4.97 -2.82 8.75
C CYS A 139 4.64 -1.95 10.00
N ILE A 140 3.46 -2.17 10.58
CA ILE A 140 2.90 -1.58 11.82
C ILE A 140 2.49 -0.10 11.71
N TRP A 141 3.14 0.70 10.88
CA TRP A 141 2.81 2.11 10.69
C TRP A 141 2.98 2.63 9.26
N GLY A 142 3.43 1.80 8.35
CA GLY A 142 3.45 2.08 6.93
C GLY A 142 2.06 2.00 6.29
N ALA A 143 1.97 2.19 4.99
CA ALA A 143 0.75 2.13 4.21
C ALA A 143 0.92 1.30 2.94
N LEU A 144 -0.09 0.48 2.62
CA LEU A 144 -0.22 -0.23 1.34
C LEU A 144 -0.95 0.62 0.30
N ASP A 145 -1.98 1.30 0.76
CA ASP A 145 -2.82 2.27 0.07
C ASP A 145 -3.56 3.12 1.10
N GLY A 146 -4.08 4.25 0.67
CA GLY A 146 -4.80 5.15 1.57
C GLY A 146 -5.18 6.47 0.93
N MET A 147 -5.82 7.31 1.72
CA MET A 147 -6.19 8.67 1.35
C MET A 147 -6.05 9.60 2.56
N ASN A 148 -5.63 10.84 2.32
CA ASN A 148 -5.59 11.87 3.35
C ASN A 148 -6.78 12.85 3.25
N GLU A 149 -6.94 13.73 4.25
CA GLU A 149 -8.05 14.68 4.31
C GLU A 149 -7.99 15.77 3.22
N SER A 150 -6.82 16.00 2.62
CA SER A 150 -6.70 16.85 1.43
C SER A 150 -7.27 16.20 0.18
N GLY A 151 -7.59 14.90 0.24
CA GLY A 151 -8.10 14.11 -0.88
C GLY A 151 -7.00 13.60 -1.80
N LEU A 152 -5.76 13.46 -1.33
CA LEU A 152 -4.73 12.72 -2.04
C LEU A 152 -4.87 11.23 -1.70
N ALA A 153 -5.20 10.42 -2.69
CA ALA A 153 -5.19 8.97 -2.63
C ALA A 153 -3.90 8.42 -3.26
N ALA A 154 -3.34 7.37 -2.65
CA ALA A 154 -2.13 6.72 -3.12
C ALA A 154 -2.21 5.21 -2.91
N SER A 155 -1.66 4.43 -3.84
CA SER A 155 -1.50 2.98 -3.71
C SER A 155 -0.18 2.52 -4.30
N LEU A 156 0.34 1.38 -3.82
CA LEU A 156 1.59 0.80 -4.29
C LEU A 156 1.38 -0.55 -4.98
N SER A 157 2.26 -0.90 -5.92
CA SER A 157 2.43 -2.25 -6.42
C SER A 157 3.91 -2.57 -6.64
N PHE A 158 4.28 -3.84 -6.46
CA PHE A 158 5.63 -4.29 -6.76
C PHE A 158 5.95 -4.14 -8.26
N GLY A 159 7.13 -3.63 -8.57
CA GLY A 159 7.54 -3.27 -9.94
C GLY A 159 8.06 -4.42 -10.80
N GLY A 160 8.03 -5.67 -10.31
CA GLY A 160 8.32 -6.88 -11.12
C GLY A 160 9.79 -7.12 -11.42
N ARG A 161 10.73 -6.67 -10.57
CA ARG A 161 12.16 -6.93 -10.70
C ARG A 161 12.79 -7.32 -9.36
N THR A 162 13.80 -8.19 -9.39
CA THR A 162 14.49 -8.67 -8.19
C THR A 162 15.54 -7.70 -7.63
N VAL A 163 15.60 -6.47 -8.14
CA VAL A 163 16.57 -5.45 -7.72
C VAL A 163 16.33 -5.01 -6.27
N SER A 164 17.43 -4.88 -5.53
CA SER A 164 17.46 -4.31 -4.20
C SER A 164 18.62 -3.32 -4.07
N GLY A 165 18.44 -2.27 -3.28
CA GLY A 165 19.44 -1.24 -3.06
C GLY A 165 19.25 -0.50 -1.74
N THR A 166 20.02 0.56 -1.55
CA THR A 166 19.95 1.41 -0.38
C THR A 166 18.72 2.32 -0.47
N GLY A 167 17.81 2.23 0.48
CA GLY A 167 16.59 3.03 0.48
C GLY A 167 15.56 2.52 1.49
N PHE A 168 14.44 3.21 1.57
CA PHE A 168 13.34 2.86 2.45
C PHE A 168 12.44 1.77 1.88
N GLY A 169 11.82 0.99 2.77
CA GLY A 169 10.70 0.14 2.41
C GLY A 169 9.50 0.98 1.95
N ILE A 170 8.90 0.57 0.86
CA ILE A 170 7.83 1.33 0.21
C ILE A 170 6.61 1.61 1.12
N PRO A 171 6.21 0.76 2.10
CA PRO A 171 5.10 1.10 2.98
C PRO A 171 5.35 2.39 3.77
N LEU A 172 6.58 2.65 4.22
CA LEU A 172 6.91 3.91 4.91
C LEU A 172 6.95 5.09 3.94
N VAL A 173 7.45 4.89 2.73
CA VAL A 173 7.46 5.95 1.70
C VAL A 173 6.03 6.37 1.36
N LEU A 174 5.12 5.41 1.20
CA LEU A 174 3.71 5.72 0.93
C LEU A 174 3.05 6.43 2.12
N ARG A 175 3.35 5.97 3.35
CA ARG A 175 2.91 6.67 4.56
C ARG A 175 3.40 8.11 4.57
N TYR A 176 4.67 8.35 4.27
CA TYR A 176 5.26 9.69 4.20
C TYR A 176 4.55 10.58 3.18
N VAL A 177 4.27 10.06 1.99
CA VAL A 177 3.51 10.77 0.96
C VAL A 177 2.14 11.19 1.49
N LEU A 178 1.39 10.27 2.13
CA LEU A 178 0.06 10.57 2.66
C LEU A 178 0.08 11.57 3.84
N GLU A 179 1.15 11.59 4.65
CA GLU A 179 1.28 12.51 5.78
C GLU A 179 1.69 13.94 5.37
N VAL A 180 2.36 14.11 4.22
CA VAL A 180 3.03 15.38 3.89
C VAL A 180 2.49 16.03 2.62
N ALA A 181 2.14 15.24 1.60
CA ALA A 181 1.64 15.75 0.33
C ALA A 181 0.13 16.07 0.42
N GLN A 182 -0.29 17.10 -0.31
CA GLN A 182 -1.71 17.46 -0.45
C GLN A 182 -2.21 17.20 -1.87
N THR A 183 -1.32 17.22 -2.85
CA THR A 183 -1.62 17.08 -4.27
C THR A 183 -0.76 15.99 -4.91
N THR A 184 -1.16 15.53 -6.09
CA THR A 184 -0.37 14.63 -6.94
C THR A 184 1.01 15.23 -7.24
N ALA A 185 1.08 16.54 -7.52
CA ALA A 185 2.34 17.22 -7.79
C ALA A 185 3.30 17.22 -6.58
N ASP A 186 2.78 17.39 -5.36
CA ASP A 186 3.60 17.31 -4.14
C ASP A 186 4.10 15.90 -3.89
N ALA A 187 3.21 14.92 -4.06
CA ALA A 187 3.56 13.50 -3.92
C ALA A 187 4.68 13.08 -4.89
N ILE A 188 4.63 13.54 -6.15
CA ILE A 188 5.69 13.30 -7.15
C ILE A 188 7.04 13.84 -6.67
N LYS A 189 7.09 15.09 -6.15
CA LYS A 189 8.33 15.68 -5.63
C LYS A 189 8.93 14.86 -4.48
N LEU A 190 8.08 14.35 -3.57
CA LEU A 190 8.53 13.48 -2.47
C LEU A 190 9.09 12.16 -3.01
N LEU A 191 8.40 11.51 -3.93
CA LEU A 191 8.83 10.24 -4.54
C LEU A 191 10.13 10.38 -5.35
N GLN A 192 10.38 11.55 -5.95
CA GLN A 192 11.64 11.85 -6.64
C GLN A 192 12.83 12.04 -5.69
N ARG A 193 12.59 12.44 -4.44
CA ARG A 193 13.61 12.74 -3.44
C ARG A 193 13.96 11.55 -2.56
N VAL A 194 12.98 10.71 -2.22
CA VAL A 194 13.14 9.64 -1.23
C VAL A 194 13.65 8.36 -1.90
N PRO A 195 14.82 7.84 -1.49
CA PRO A 195 15.33 6.59 -2.05
C PRO A 195 14.50 5.39 -1.57
N VAL A 196 14.25 4.44 -2.45
CA VAL A 196 13.52 3.20 -2.18
C VAL A 196 14.43 1.98 -2.25
N SER A 197 14.14 0.95 -1.44
CA SER A 197 14.99 -0.25 -1.38
C SER A 197 14.74 -1.25 -2.51
N MET A 198 13.59 -1.19 -3.19
CA MET A 198 13.21 -2.07 -4.31
C MET A 198 12.43 -1.29 -5.35
N CYS A 199 12.09 -1.94 -6.48
CA CYS A 199 11.27 -1.31 -7.52
C CYS A 199 9.79 -1.42 -7.21
N TYR A 200 9.07 -0.29 -7.31
CA TYR A 200 7.62 -0.19 -7.12
C TYR A 200 6.99 0.78 -8.10
N SER A 201 5.67 0.61 -8.29
CA SER A 201 4.82 1.58 -8.97
C SER A 201 3.89 2.20 -7.93
N VAL A 202 3.88 3.52 -7.82
CA VAL A 202 2.98 4.28 -6.95
C VAL A 202 1.97 5.01 -7.82
N THR A 203 0.68 4.69 -7.66
CA THR A 203 -0.41 5.39 -8.35
C THR A 203 -1.01 6.42 -7.42
N LEU A 204 -1.17 7.63 -7.92
CA LEU A 204 -1.62 8.83 -7.20
C LEU A 204 -2.85 9.39 -7.89
N LEU A 205 -3.81 9.88 -7.10
CA LEU A 205 -4.98 10.63 -7.57
C LEU A 205 -5.36 11.66 -6.50
N ASP A 206 -5.56 12.92 -6.88
CA ASP A 206 -5.95 13.96 -5.93
C ASP A 206 -7.40 14.46 -6.12
N ARG A 207 -7.83 15.34 -5.22
CA ARG A 207 -9.18 15.90 -5.21
C ARG A 207 -9.51 16.72 -6.47
N ALA A 208 -8.51 17.31 -7.11
CA ALA A 208 -8.67 18.06 -8.37
C ALA A 208 -8.85 17.12 -9.58
N GLY A 209 -8.66 15.82 -9.41
CA GLY A 209 -8.68 14.82 -10.48
C GLY A 209 -7.33 14.69 -11.20
N ASP A 210 -6.27 15.37 -10.73
CA ASP A 210 -4.93 15.12 -11.26
C ASP A 210 -4.39 13.81 -10.72
N TRP A 211 -3.73 13.03 -11.59
CA TRP A 211 -3.23 11.72 -11.26
C TRP A 211 -1.92 11.40 -11.96
N ALA A 212 -1.15 10.49 -11.44
CA ALA A 212 0.04 9.96 -12.07
C ALA A 212 0.35 8.56 -11.55
N THR A 213 1.05 7.78 -12.34
CA THR A 213 1.78 6.61 -11.86
C THR A 213 3.28 6.94 -11.86
N VAL A 214 3.92 6.71 -10.72
CA VAL A 214 5.35 6.99 -10.52
C VAL A 214 6.08 5.67 -10.34
N PHE A 215 7.02 5.39 -11.23
CA PHE A 215 7.91 4.24 -11.13
C PHE A 215 9.16 4.63 -10.34
N VAL A 216 9.36 3.96 -9.22
CA VAL A 216 10.50 4.15 -8.32
C VAL A 216 11.36 2.90 -8.26
N SER A 217 12.67 3.08 -8.17
CA SER A 217 13.62 1.96 -8.10
C SER A 217 14.97 2.44 -7.56
N PRO A 218 15.76 1.56 -6.88
CA PRO A 218 17.08 1.95 -6.38
C PRO A 218 18.15 2.10 -7.47
N ASP A 219 17.93 1.53 -8.65
CA ASP A 219 18.91 1.42 -9.75
C ASP A 219 18.55 2.23 -11.00
N ARG A 220 17.39 2.91 -10.99
CA ARG A 220 16.90 3.70 -12.12
C ARG A 220 16.36 5.05 -11.65
N PRO A 221 16.44 6.10 -12.48
CA PRO A 221 15.76 7.36 -12.20
C PRO A 221 14.25 7.15 -12.03
N VAL A 222 13.65 7.98 -11.20
CA VAL A 222 12.20 8.01 -11.04
C VAL A 222 11.55 8.42 -12.34
N GLU A 223 10.57 7.64 -12.79
CA GLU A 223 9.79 7.90 -14.01
C GLU A 223 8.35 8.26 -13.62
N VAL A 224 7.87 9.41 -14.07
CA VAL A 224 6.49 9.86 -13.92
C VAL A 224 5.74 9.61 -15.22
N THR A 225 4.62 8.89 -15.15
CA THR A 225 3.85 8.49 -16.32
C THR A 225 2.35 8.71 -16.13
N ARG A 226 1.61 8.80 -17.22
CA ARG A 226 0.13 8.82 -17.27
C ARG A 226 -0.45 7.45 -17.60
N ARG A 227 0.22 6.37 -17.25
CA ARG A 227 -0.36 5.02 -17.36
C ARG A 227 -1.38 4.83 -16.24
N ASN A 228 -2.65 4.77 -16.63
CA ASN A 228 -3.78 4.65 -15.72
C ASN A 228 -3.97 3.23 -15.16
N VAL A 229 -3.28 2.22 -15.70
CA VAL A 229 -3.29 0.84 -15.21
C VAL A 229 -1.88 0.31 -15.05
N VAL A 230 -1.61 -0.24 -13.87
CA VAL A 230 -0.38 -0.98 -13.58
C VAL A 230 -0.66 -2.25 -12.76
N THR A 231 0.18 -3.25 -12.99
CA THR A 231 0.24 -4.49 -12.22
C THR A 231 1.67 -4.71 -11.73
N ASN A 232 2.15 -5.94 -11.74
CA ASN A 232 3.48 -6.26 -11.20
C ASN A 232 4.58 -6.22 -12.27
N PHE A 233 4.61 -5.18 -13.06
CA PHE A 233 5.74 -4.77 -13.92
C PHE A 233 5.61 -3.29 -14.29
N GLN A 234 6.73 -2.64 -14.57
CA GLN A 234 6.80 -1.23 -14.94
C GLN A 234 6.66 -1.07 -16.47
N ASN A 235 7.76 -0.86 -17.19
CA ASN A 235 7.72 -0.65 -18.64
C ASN A 235 7.60 -1.94 -19.45
N SER A 236 8.25 -3.00 -18.99
CA SER A 236 8.24 -4.34 -19.59
C SER A 236 8.31 -5.41 -18.53
N VAL A 237 7.99 -6.64 -18.89
CA VAL A 237 8.15 -7.81 -18.01
C VAL A 237 9.63 -8.17 -17.95
N GLU A 238 10.27 -7.88 -16.81
CA GLU A 238 11.70 -8.17 -16.57
C GLU A 238 11.92 -9.41 -15.67
N TRP A 239 10.86 -9.92 -15.05
CA TRP A 239 10.86 -11.18 -14.30
C TRP A 239 9.71 -12.09 -14.79
N PRO A 240 9.95 -12.86 -15.87
CA PRO A 240 8.89 -13.67 -16.51
C PRO A 240 8.24 -14.70 -15.60
N GLU A 241 8.99 -15.32 -14.69
CA GLU A 241 8.46 -16.34 -13.76
C GLU A 241 7.44 -15.72 -12.81
N HIS A 242 7.78 -14.58 -12.22
CA HIS A 242 6.88 -13.82 -11.35
C HIS A 242 5.64 -13.33 -12.12
N ALA A 243 5.83 -12.78 -13.30
CA ALA A 243 4.73 -12.29 -14.12
C ALA A 243 3.72 -13.42 -14.47
N ARG A 244 4.22 -14.63 -14.82
CA ARG A 244 3.37 -15.80 -15.04
C ARG A 244 2.66 -16.25 -13.76
N ALA A 245 3.40 -16.35 -12.64
CA ALA A 245 2.83 -16.80 -11.36
C ALA A 245 1.73 -15.88 -10.83
N THR A 246 1.82 -14.58 -11.13
CA THR A 246 0.86 -13.56 -10.70
C THR A 246 -0.14 -13.18 -11.79
N HIS A 247 -0.07 -13.76 -12.99
CA HIS A 247 -0.88 -13.36 -14.16
C HIS A 247 -0.84 -11.85 -14.44
N ALA A 248 0.33 -11.20 -14.21
CA ALA A 248 0.43 -9.75 -14.25
C ALA A 248 0.10 -9.14 -15.62
N PRO A 249 0.52 -9.69 -16.78
CA PRO A 249 0.12 -9.19 -18.10
C PRO A 249 -1.38 -9.30 -18.35
N GLU A 250 -1.97 -10.46 -18.08
CA GLU A 250 -3.39 -10.75 -18.31
C GLU A 250 -4.29 -9.87 -17.42
N ARG A 251 -3.88 -9.66 -16.16
CA ARG A 251 -4.58 -8.74 -15.24
C ARG A 251 -4.50 -7.31 -15.75
N LYS A 252 -3.34 -6.88 -16.26
CA LYS A 252 -3.19 -5.54 -16.83
C LYS A 252 -4.10 -5.36 -18.04
N GLU A 253 -4.08 -6.28 -18.99
CA GLU A 253 -4.92 -6.23 -20.19
C GLU A 253 -6.41 -6.18 -19.83
N ARG A 254 -6.85 -7.04 -18.92
CA ARG A 254 -8.24 -7.07 -18.46
C ARG A 254 -8.66 -5.77 -17.78
N LEU A 255 -7.82 -5.23 -16.90
CA LEU A 255 -8.14 -3.99 -16.18
C LEU A 255 -8.10 -2.78 -17.14
N GLN A 256 -7.13 -2.74 -18.07
CA GLN A 256 -7.04 -1.70 -19.09
C GLN A 256 -8.30 -1.65 -19.96
N ALA A 257 -8.74 -2.80 -20.47
CA ALA A 257 -9.97 -2.88 -21.27
C ALA A 257 -11.20 -2.40 -20.48
N GLN A 258 -11.21 -2.59 -19.17
CA GLN A 258 -12.31 -2.17 -18.30
C GLN A 258 -12.32 -0.65 -18.06
N VAL A 259 -11.15 -0.04 -17.82
CA VAL A 259 -11.08 1.40 -17.51
C VAL A 259 -11.06 2.31 -18.73
N ASP A 260 -10.63 1.80 -19.89
CA ASP A 260 -10.68 2.53 -21.16
C ASP A 260 -12.01 2.33 -21.91
N GLY A 261 -12.83 1.38 -21.46
CA GLY A 261 -14.13 1.08 -22.04
C GLY A 261 -15.19 2.13 -21.69
N PRO A 262 -16.37 2.07 -22.33
CA PRO A 262 -17.47 3.01 -22.10
C PRO A 262 -18.23 2.75 -20.80
N GLY A 263 -17.73 1.85 -19.94
CA GLY A 263 -18.38 1.39 -18.72
C GLY A 263 -18.38 2.42 -17.59
N THR A 264 -19.19 2.15 -16.59
CA THR A 264 -19.30 2.95 -15.35
C THR A 264 -18.21 2.59 -14.36
N LEU A 265 -18.00 3.45 -13.34
CA LEU A 265 -17.12 3.15 -12.21
C LEU A 265 -17.51 1.83 -11.51
N GLU A 266 -18.81 1.60 -11.32
CA GLU A 266 -19.27 0.38 -10.64
C GLU A 266 -18.95 -0.89 -11.45
N GLU A 267 -19.04 -0.85 -12.77
CA GLU A 267 -18.62 -1.97 -13.63
C GLU A 267 -17.12 -2.22 -13.52
N ALA A 268 -16.28 -1.18 -13.43
CA ALA A 268 -14.85 -1.31 -13.20
C ALA A 268 -14.55 -1.89 -11.80
N VAL A 269 -15.31 -1.47 -10.78
CA VAL A 269 -15.24 -2.03 -9.43
C VAL A 269 -15.63 -3.50 -9.39
N GLN A 270 -16.72 -3.88 -10.06
CA GLN A 270 -17.16 -5.28 -10.12
C GLN A 270 -16.14 -6.16 -10.87
N ALA A 271 -15.44 -5.61 -11.87
CA ALA A 271 -14.39 -6.35 -12.56
C ALA A 271 -13.21 -6.70 -11.64
N LEU A 272 -12.87 -5.84 -10.65
CA LEU A 272 -11.83 -6.16 -9.66
C LEU A 272 -12.15 -7.40 -8.85
N LEU A 273 -13.42 -7.73 -8.65
CA LEU A 273 -13.91 -8.85 -7.86
C LEU A 273 -14.04 -10.15 -8.67
N GLN A 274 -13.62 -10.15 -9.93
CA GLN A 274 -13.73 -11.29 -10.84
C GLN A 274 -12.34 -11.73 -11.36
N PRO A 275 -12.15 -13.03 -11.65
CA PRO A 275 -10.94 -13.48 -12.35
C PRO A 275 -10.80 -12.81 -13.73
N PRO A 276 -9.58 -12.57 -14.21
CA PRO A 276 -8.28 -12.88 -13.57
C PRO A 276 -7.82 -11.83 -12.56
N LEU A 277 -8.56 -10.72 -12.34
CA LEU A 277 -8.16 -9.65 -11.42
C LEU A 277 -8.23 -10.12 -9.96
N PHE A 278 -9.31 -10.80 -9.57
CA PHE A 278 -9.43 -11.42 -8.25
C PHE A 278 -8.74 -12.77 -8.24
N GLN A 279 -7.62 -12.87 -7.51
CA GLN A 279 -6.82 -14.08 -7.39
C GLN A 279 -7.29 -14.91 -6.19
N SER A 280 -7.43 -16.22 -6.35
CA SER A 280 -7.96 -17.12 -5.30
C SER A 280 -7.10 -18.37 -5.05
N ALA A 281 -5.79 -18.28 -5.30
CA ALA A 281 -4.84 -19.36 -5.06
C ALA A 281 -4.42 -19.50 -3.58
N TYR A 282 -5.36 -19.31 -2.66
CA TYR A 282 -5.10 -19.29 -1.20
C TYR A 282 -4.47 -20.57 -0.66
N LEU A 283 -4.76 -21.73 -1.24
CA LEU A 283 -4.10 -22.99 -0.88
C LEU A 283 -2.61 -23.01 -1.24
N ARG A 284 -2.19 -22.15 -2.17
CA ARG A 284 -0.79 -21.95 -2.53
C ARG A 284 -0.17 -20.77 -1.78
N GLY A 285 -0.88 -20.22 -0.77
CA GLY A 285 -0.44 -19.08 0.04
C GLY A 285 -0.51 -17.73 -0.66
N TYR A 286 -1.39 -17.56 -1.69
CA TYR A 286 -1.48 -16.33 -2.47
C TYR A 286 -2.91 -16.08 -2.95
N GLY A 287 -3.36 -14.84 -2.89
CA GLY A 287 -4.66 -14.43 -3.41
C GLY A 287 -4.97 -12.96 -3.12
N THR A 288 -6.06 -12.46 -3.71
CA THR A 288 -6.55 -11.11 -3.44
C THR A 288 -7.14 -11.05 -2.03
N LEU A 289 -6.54 -10.23 -1.18
CA LEU A 289 -6.96 -10.10 0.21
C LEU A 289 -8.01 -9.01 0.40
N TYR A 290 -8.00 -7.99 -0.43
CA TYR A 290 -9.06 -7.00 -0.54
C TYR A 290 -8.94 -6.23 -1.87
N SER A 291 -10.06 -5.70 -2.32
CA SER A 291 -10.11 -4.62 -3.30
C SER A 291 -10.39 -3.31 -2.59
N ALA A 292 -9.86 -2.20 -3.09
CA ALA A 292 -10.13 -0.88 -2.53
C ALA A 292 -10.51 0.13 -3.60
N VAL A 293 -11.39 1.06 -3.23
CA VAL A 293 -11.81 2.19 -4.05
C VAL A 293 -11.67 3.48 -3.25
N TYR A 294 -10.95 4.43 -3.81
CA TYR A 294 -10.75 5.77 -3.23
C TYR A 294 -11.40 6.81 -4.14
N ARG A 295 -12.24 7.67 -3.55
CA ARG A 295 -12.93 8.78 -4.23
C ARG A 295 -12.48 10.11 -3.64
N PRO A 296 -11.40 10.71 -4.13
CA PRO A 296 -10.80 11.93 -3.58
C PRO A 296 -11.75 13.12 -3.44
N GLN A 297 -12.66 13.32 -4.39
CA GLN A 297 -13.59 14.45 -4.34
C GLN A 297 -14.56 14.39 -3.16
N THR A 298 -15.03 13.19 -2.80
CA THR A 298 -16.02 13.00 -1.73
C THR A 298 -15.41 12.54 -0.42
N GLY A 299 -14.12 12.18 -0.40
CA GLY A 299 -13.47 11.56 0.75
C GLY A 299 -13.89 10.11 1.00
N GLY A 300 -14.65 9.50 0.09
CA GLY A 300 -15.14 8.12 0.22
C GLY A 300 -14.05 7.08 0.02
N ILE A 301 -14.07 6.06 0.86
CA ILE A 301 -13.15 4.91 0.81
C ILE A 301 -13.95 3.63 0.98
N GLU A 302 -13.68 2.61 0.18
CA GLU A 302 -14.33 1.31 0.31
C GLU A 302 -13.32 0.19 0.25
N LEU A 303 -13.48 -0.79 1.13
CA LEU A 303 -12.91 -2.12 0.98
C LEU A 303 -13.99 -3.07 0.47
N LEU A 304 -13.61 -3.96 -0.45
CA LEU A 304 -14.55 -4.85 -1.13
C LEU A 304 -14.01 -6.28 -1.20
N TRP A 305 -14.95 -7.21 -1.10
CA TRP A 305 -14.76 -8.64 -1.36
C TRP A 305 -15.95 -9.14 -2.18
N PRO A 306 -15.88 -10.32 -2.82
CA PRO A 306 -17.03 -10.90 -3.48
C PRO A 306 -18.25 -11.02 -2.54
N GLY A 307 -19.31 -10.26 -2.82
CA GLY A 307 -20.53 -10.22 -2.01
C GLY A 307 -20.49 -9.34 -0.76
N GLU A 308 -19.39 -8.66 -0.46
CA GLU A 308 -19.25 -7.80 0.73
C GLU A 308 -18.58 -6.47 0.39
N ARG A 309 -19.06 -5.40 1.05
CA ARG A 309 -18.53 -4.03 0.91
C ARG A 309 -18.46 -3.37 2.28
N TRP A 310 -17.35 -2.73 2.59
CA TRP A 310 -17.15 -1.94 3.80
C TRP A 310 -16.79 -0.50 3.42
N ALA A 311 -17.82 0.35 3.41
CA ALA A 311 -17.69 1.76 3.09
C ALA A 311 -17.34 2.60 4.32
N GLN A 312 -16.44 3.55 4.14
CA GLN A 312 -16.00 4.55 5.12
C GLN A 312 -15.76 5.89 4.41
N SER A 313 -15.42 6.92 5.17
CA SER A 313 -14.88 8.16 4.60
C SER A 313 -13.75 8.71 5.48
N VAL A 314 -12.88 9.54 4.90
CA VAL A 314 -11.79 10.15 5.65
C VAL A 314 -12.32 11.03 6.78
N ASP A 315 -13.40 11.79 6.53
CA ASP A 315 -13.95 12.75 7.50
C ASP A 315 -14.78 12.06 8.59
N ALA A 316 -15.47 10.96 8.27
CA ALA A 316 -16.35 10.21 9.16
C ALA A 316 -15.91 8.74 9.30
N PHE A 317 -14.62 8.52 9.47
CA PHE A 317 -14.07 7.18 9.68
C PHE A 317 -14.47 6.65 11.06
N ALA A 318 -15.09 5.47 11.09
CA ALA A 318 -15.64 4.88 12.30
C ALA A 318 -14.96 3.56 12.66
N GLU A 319 -15.00 3.21 13.95
CA GLU A 319 -14.56 1.91 14.44
C GLU A 319 -15.35 0.77 13.80
N GLY A 320 -14.70 -0.36 13.60
CA GLY A 320 -15.33 -1.55 13.05
C GLY A 320 -14.36 -2.69 12.86
N GLN A 321 -14.94 -3.85 12.60
CA GLN A 321 -14.19 -5.06 12.26
C GLN A 321 -14.96 -5.89 11.24
N ARG A 322 -14.22 -6.67 10.45
CA ARG A 322 -14.75 -7.66 9.50
C ARG A 322 -13.93 -8.93 9.57
N GLU A 323 -14.59 -10.06 9.45
CA GLU A 323 -13.93 -11.34 9.23
C GLU A 323 -14.27 -11.84 7.83
N VAL A 324 -13.25 -11.97 7.00
CA VAL A 324 -13.40 -12.40 5.62
C VAL A 324 -12.95 -13.85 5.48
N VAL A 325 -13.81 -14.66 4.89
CA VAL A 325 -13.53 -16.07 4.62
C VAL A 325 -13.17 -16.25 3.15
N TYR A 326 -11.92 -16.57 2.90
CA TYR A 326 -11.43 -16.83 1.55
C TYR A 326 -11.63 -18.29 1.19
N VAL A 327 -12.46 -18.52 0.17
CA VAL A 327 -12.69 -19.85 -0.39
C VAL A 327 -11.74 -20.06 -1.56
N PRO A 328 -10.84 -21.05 -1.50
CA PRO A 328 -9.99 -21.37 -2.64
C PRO A 328 -10.80 -21.76 -3.86
N ALA A 329 -10.38 -21.31 -5.05
CA ALA A 329 -10.93 -21.86 -6.27
C ALA A 329 -10.65 -23.37 -6.34
N PRO A 330 -11.55 -24.19 -6.94
CA PRO A 330 -11.25 -25.58 -7.20
C PRO A 330 -9.96 -25.69 -8.03
N PRO A 331 -9.13 -26.69 -7.80
CA PRO A 331 -7.95 -26.90 -8.63
C PRO A 331 -8.39 -27.11 -10.09
N VAL A 332 -7.77 -26.34 -10.99
CA VAL A 332 -7.91 -26.50 -12.45
C VAL A 332 -7.03 -27.66 -12.88
#